data_7b9e4681d4262eba59574c53fd9d36da
#
_entry.id   7b9e4681d4262eba59574c53fd9d36da
#
_cell.length_a   1.000
_cell.length_b   1.000
_cell.length_c   1.000
_cell.angle_alpha   90.00
_cell.angle_beta   90.00
_cell.angle_gamma   90.00
#
_symmetry.space_group_name_H-M   'P 1'
#
loop_
_entity.id
_entity.type
_entity.pdbx_description
1 polymer ?
#
loop_
_entity_poly.entity_id
_entity_poly.type
_entity_poly.pdbx_seq_one_letter_code
_entity_poly.pdbx_strand_id
1 'polypeptide(L)'
;MQKAEKKALVFGNVLIVGVDIAKKNHYARIYNAMGIDVVKPFYFHNSREGFCRLLGKISEAKGKEKAERVIIGMEPTGHYWKPLAYFLKEAGYTVVIVNPYHVKNSKEMEDNSQDKNDRKDAGLIAQLVKEGKFLHCILPEGVYAELRTLYITRQQQHKKLNAALCQLKAIIDEYFPELIEVFKSLLGKAAQWVLRNCPFPKDILSLKLEELEDGLN
;
A
#
# COMPACT_ATOMS: atom_id res chain seq x y z
N MET A 1 -14.19 -14.01 -3.93
CA MET A 1 -14.61 -15.06 -2.98
C MET A 1 -15.97 -14.73 -2.42
N GLN A 2 -16.91 -15.65 -2.52
CA GLN A 2 -18.28 -15.47 -2.01
C GLN A 2 -18.28 -15.55 -0.47
N LYS A 3 -19.29 -14.97 0.16
CA LYS A 3 -19.44 -14.95 1.63
C LYS A 3 -19.43 -16.37 2.25
N ALA A 4 -19.98 -17.35 1.53
CA ALA A 4 -20.01 -18.76 1.96
C ALA A 4 -18.61 -19.37 2.02
N GLU A 5 -17.76 -19.14 1.01
CA GLU A 5 -16.38 -19.63 0.94
C GLU A 5 -15.51 -19.07 2.08
N LYS A 6 -15.69 -17.78 2.40
CA LYS A 6 -14.99 -17.15 3.52
C LYS A 6 -15.36 -17.78 4.86
N LYS A 7 -16.65 -18.06 5.07
CA LYS A 7 -17.12 -18.73 6.26
C LYS A 7 -16.59 -20.18 6.35
N ALA A 8 -16.55 -20.90 5.23
CA ALA A 8 -16.00 -22.25 5.19
C ALA A 8 -14.51 -22.30 5.56
N LEU A 9 -13.73 -21.27 5.20
CA LEU A 9 -12.32 -21.19 5.59
C LEU A 9 -12.13 -21.06 7.11
N VAL A 10 -12.94 -20.27 7.79
CA VAL A 10 -12.83 -20.00 9.23
C VAL A 10 -13.64 -20.95 10.10
N PHE A 11 -14.38 -21.89 9.48
CA PHE A 11 -15.19 -22.86 10.20
C PHE A 11 -14.37 -24.12 10.57
N GLY A 12 -14.65 -24.71 11.74
CA GLY A 12 -13.99 -25.93 12.22
C GLY A 12 -12.80 -25.65 13.13
N ASN A 13 -11.90 -26.63 13.27
CA ASN A 13 -10.71 -26.52 14.12
C ASN A 13 -9.60 -25.74 13.40
N VAL A 14 -9.66 -24.41 13.47
CA VAL A 14 -8.77 -23.48 12.77
C VAL A 14 -8.06 -22.58 13.77
N LEU A 15 -6.76 -22.33 13.55
CA LEU A 15 -6.05 -21.23 14.20
C LEU A 15 -6.13 -19.99 13.33
N ILE A 16 -6.37 -18.88 13.98
CA ILE A 16 -6.41 -17.56 13.34
C ILE A 16 -5.28 -16.71 13.91
N VAL A 17 -4.37 -16.30 13.05
CA VAL A 17 -3.23 -15.45 13.41
C VAL A 17 -3.49 -14.05 12.90
N GLY A 18 -3.61 -13.09 13.79
CA GLY A 18 -3.62 -11.67 13.43
C GLY A 18 -2.22 -11.08 13.57
N VAL A 19 -1.77 -10.41 12.53
CA VAL A 19 -0.46 -9.76 12.51
C VAL A 19 -0.63 -8.27 12.22
N ASP A 20 -0.23 -7.46 13.19
CA ASP A 20 -0.05 -6.03 12.99
C ASP A 20 1.33 -5.76 12.40
N ILE A 21 1.34 -5.05 11.27
CA ILE A 21 2.54 -4.85 10.44
C ILE A 21 3.18 -3.51 10.74
N ALA A 22 4.48 -3.56 11.11
CA ALA A 22 5.29 -2.36 11.24
C ALA A 22 6.64 -2.51 10.50
N LYS A 23 7.38 -1.42 10.36
CA LYS A 23 8.63 -1.40 9.59
C LYS A 23 9.69 -2.37 10.12
N LYS A 24 9.90 -2.40 11.45
CA LYS A 24 10.97 -3.19 12.10
C LYS A 24 10.44 -4.41 12.84
N ASN A 25 9.37 -4.26 13.59
CA ASN A 25 8.84 -5.29 14.47
C ASN A 25 7.34 -5.45 14.19
N HIS A 26 6.94 -6.65 13.86
CA HIS A 26 5.52 -7.02 13.77
C HIS A 26 5.04 -7.53 15.12
N TYR A 27 3.74 -7.43 15.35
CA TYR A 27 3.09 -7.98 16.53
C TYR A 27 2.09 -9.06 16.11
N ALA A 28 2.07 -10.20 16.82
CA ALA A 28 1.18 -11.31 16.48
C ALA A 28 0.37 -11.78 17.68
N ARG A 29 -0.89 -12.16 17.40
CA ARG A 29 -1.77 -12.91 18.29
C ARG A 29 -2.27 -14.16 17.55
N ILE A 30 -2.39 -15.25 18.29
CA ILE A 30 -2.83 -16.55 17.74
C ILE A 30 -4.07 -16.97 18.51
N TYR A 31 -5.21 -17.00 17.84
CA TYR A 31 -6.51 -17.39 18.37
C TYR A 31 -6.90 -18.79 17.93
N ASN A 32 -7.56 -19.51 18.82
CA ASN A 32 -8.32 -20.70 18.44
C ASN A 32 -9.67 -20.31 17.80
N ALA A 33 -10.46 -21.29 17.39
CA ALA A 33 -11.76 -21.07 16.77
C ALA A 33 -12.76 -20.28 17.68
N MET A 34 -12.58 -20.32 18.98
CA MET A 34 -13.39 -19.55 19.95
C MET A 34 -12.94 -18.10 20.08
N GLY A 35 -11.75 -17.74 19.61
CA GLY A 35 -11.19 -16.39 19.72
C GLY A 35 -10.36 -16.17 20.97
N ILE A 36 -9.86 -17.26 21.56
CA ILE A 36 -9.02 -17.23 22.76
C ILE A 36 -7.56 -17.35 22.36
N ASP A 37 -6.66 -16.58 22.99
CA ASP A 37 -5.22 -16.67 22.77
C ASP A 37 -4.68 -18.05 23.16
N VAL A 38 -4.08 -18.75 22.20
CA VAL A 38 -3.45 -20.07 22.43
C VAL A 38 -2.05 -19.92 22.99
N VAL A 39 -1.35 -18.87 22.61
CA VAL A 39 -0.02 -18.50 23.11
C VAL A 39 -0.02 -17.02 23.49
N LYS A 40 0.89 -16.64 24.41
CA LYS A 40 1.03 -15.22 24.76
C LYS A 40 1.36 -14.41 23.50
N PRO A 41 0.69 -13.26 23.30
CA PRO A 41 1.01 -12.34 22.21
C PRO A 41 2.48 -11.92 22.21
N PHE A 42 3.08 -11.75 21.04
CA PHE A 42 4.52 -11.56 20.92
C PHE A 42 4.92 -10.67 19.76
N TYR A 43 6.09 -10.05 19.88
CA TYR A 43 6.76 -9.34 18.79
C TYR A 43 7.71 -10.27 18.03
N PHE A 44 7.89 -10.00 16.74
CA PHE A 44 8.92 -10.60 15.92
C PHE A 44 9.44 -9.59 14.90
N HIS A 45 10.73 -9.70 14.56
CA HIS A 45 11.37 -8.79 13.62
C HIS A 45 10.90 -9.03 12.19
N ASN A 46 10.89 -7.97 11.37
CA ASN A 46 10.68 -8.05 9.93
C ASN A 46 11.97 -8.58 9.26
N SER A 47 12.32 -9.82 9.56
CA SER A 47 13.49 -10.54 9.09
C SER A 47 13.17 -12.04 8.97
N ARG A 48 14.02 -12.79 8.25
CA ARG A 48 13.85 -14.24 8.09
C ARG A 48 13.81 -14.97 9.44
N GLU A 49 14.68 -14.59 10.38
CA GLU A 49 14.70 -15.16 11.74
C GLU A 49 13.40 -14.87 12.49
N GLY A 50 12.89 -13.63 12.38
CA GLY A 50 11.61 -13.25 12.96
C GLY A 50 10.44 -14.04 12.36
N PHE A 51 10.45 -14.28 11.06
CA PHE A 51 9.43 -15.08 10.37
C PHE A 51 9.50 -16.55 10.79
N CYS A 52 10.70 -17.12 10.94
CA CYS A 52 10.88 -18.47 11.50
C CYS A 52 10.38 -18.56 12.94
N ARG A 53 10.60 -17.52 13.77
CA ARG A 53 10.04 -17.44 15.12
C ARG A 53 8.51 -17.47 15.10
N LEU A 54 7.87 -16.73 14.18
CA LEU A 54 6.41 -16.78 14.00
C LEU A 54 5.95 -18.21 13.67
N LEU A 55 6.61 -18.88 12.71
CA LEU A 55 6.26 -20.25 12.35
C LEU A 55 6.42 -21.24 13.52
N GLY A 56 7.47 -21.08 14.33
CA GLY A 56 7.66 -21.88 15.54
C GLY A 56 6.49 -21.72 16.53
N LYS A 57 6.01 -20.47 16.74
CA LYS A 57 4.85 -20.19 17.59
C LYS A 57 3.54 -20.72 17.02
N ILE A 58 3.36 -20.64 15.71
CA ILE A 58 2.20 -21.25 15.02
C ILE A 58 2.22 -22.77 15.17
N SER A 59 3.38 -23.42 15.01
CA SER A 59 3.54 -24.86 15.18
C SER A 59 3.23 -25.30 16.62
N GLU A 60 3.74 -24.56 17.62
CA GLU A 60 3.42 -24.78 19.03
C GLU A 60 1.90 -24.71 19.29
N ALA A 61 1.26 -23.64 18.79
CA ALA A 61 -0.18 -23.45 18.94
C ALA A 61 -0.98 -24.54 18.21
N LYS A 62 -0.55 -24.92 17.00
CA LYS A 62 -1.19 -25.98 16.20
C LYS A 62 -1.15 -27.32 16.92
N GLY A 63 -0.03 -27.65 17.57
CA GLY A 63 0.10 -28.88 18.36
C GLY A 63 -0.82 -28.87 19.60
N LYS A 64 -0.91 -27.74 20.32
CA LYS A 64 -1.78 -27.60 21.50
C LYS A 64 -3.27 -27.76 21.17
N GLU A 65 -3.74 -27.10 20.14
CA GLU A 65 -5.15 -27.10 19.72
C GLU A 65 -5.51 -28.24 18.76
N LYS A 66 -4.55 -29.02 18.31
CA LYS A 66 -4.71 -30.03 17.24
C LYS A 66 -5.38 -29.47 16.00
N ALA A 67 -5.06 -28.20 15.67
CA ALA A 67 -5.73 -27.48 14.62
C ALA A 67 -5.39 -28.03 13.24
N GLU A 68 -6.40 -28.20 12.41
CA GLU A 68 -6.25 -28.72 11.05
C GLU A 68 -5.68 -27.66 10.09
N ARG A 69 -6.08 -26.41 10.28
CA ARG A 69 -5.76 -25.29 9.40
C ARG A 69 -5.28 -24.06 10.17
N VAL A 70 -4.51 -23.24 9.48
CA VAL A 70 -4.05 -21.96 10.00
C VAL A 70 -4.36 -20.87 8.96
N ILE A 71 -4.97 -19.78 9.38
CA ILE A 71 -5.23 -18.60 8.56
C ILE A 71 -4.48 -17.44 9.18
N ILE A 72 -3.67 -16.75 8.37
CA ILE A 72 -2.87 -15.63 8.83
C ILE A 72 -3.40 -14.35 8.18
N GLY A 73 -3.97 -13.49 9.00
CA GLY A 73 -4.48 -12.19 8.58
C GLY A 73 -3.51 -11.07 8.90
N MET A 74 -3.39 -10.13 7.99
CA MET A 74 -2.61 -8.92 8.19
C MET A 74 -3.26 -7.70 7.56
N GLU A 75 -3.02 -6.52 8.15
CA GLU A 75 -3.37 -5.26 7.54
C GLU A 75 -2.23 -4.81 6.62
N PRO A 76 -2.48 -4.48 5.33
CA PRO A 76 -1.43 -4.16 4.37
C PRO A 76 -0.93 -2.72 4.54
N THR A 77 -0.22 -2.44 5.62
CA THR A 77 0.38 -1.13 5.88
C THR A 77 1.62 -0.92 5.01
N GLY A 78 1.54 0.02 4.07
CA GLY A 78 2.62 0.35 3.13
C GLY A 78 3.08 -0.87 2.31
N HIS A 79 4.39 -1.15 2.35
CA HIS A 79 4.99 -2.31 1.66
C HIS A 79 5.61 -3.34 2.62
N TYR A 80 5.61 -3.06 3.92
CA TYR A 80 6.32 -3.85 4.93
C TYR A 80 5.73 -5.25 5.17
N TRP A 81 4.48 -5.47 4.77
CA TRP A 81 3.79 -6.76 4.88
C TRP A 81 4.22 -7.78 3.81
N LYS A 82 4.73 -7.30 2.66
CA LYS A 82 5.03 -8.16 1.50
C LYS A 82 6.07 -9.25 1.80
N PRO A 83 7.25 -8.96 2.40
CA PRO A 83 8.24 -9.99 2.69
C PRO A 83 7.67 -11.13 3.54
N LEU A 84 6.89 -10.79 4.57
CA LEU A 84 6.23 -11.79 5.41
C LEU A 84 5.19 -12.59 4.62
N ALA A 85 4.38 -11.93 3.79
CA ALA A 85 3.34 -12.59 3.01
C ALA A 85 3.92 -13.57 1.98
N TYR A 86 5.00 -13.21 1.28
CA TYR A 86 5.72 -14.14 0.39
C TYR A 86 6.27 -15.34 1.15
N PHE A 87 6.98 -15.10 2.25
CA PHE A 87 7.55 -16.16 3.08
C PHE A 87 6.49 -17.14 3.59
N LEU A 88 5.35 -16.64 4.08
CA LEU A 88 4.26 -17.48 4.57
C LEU A 88 3.58 -18.28 3.44
N LYS A 89 3.43 -17.65 2.26
CA LYS A 89 2.85 -18.32 1.09
C LYS A 89 3.76 -19.46 0.60
N GLU A 90 5.08 -19.23 0.53
CA GLU A 90 6.08 -20.25 0.21
C GLU A 90 6.07 -21.39 1.22
N ALA A 91 5.83 -21.09 2.50
CA ALA A 91 5.67 -22.08 3.56
C ALA A 91 4.30 -22.80 3.55
N GLY A 92 3.44 -22.53 2.55
CA GLY A 92 2.15 -23.19 2.36
C GLY A 92 1.00 -22.72 3.25
N TYR A 93 1.14 -21.55 3.90
CA TYR A 93 0.10 -21.00 4.75
C TYR A 93 -0.93 -20.19 3.97
N THR A 94 -2.18 -20.22 4.44
CA THR A 94 -3.25 -19.36 3.92
C THR A 94 -3.10 -17.95 4.50
N VAL A 95 -2.72 -17.02 3.63
CA VAL A 95 -2.58 -15.59 3.98
C VAL A 95 -3.77 -14.80 3.46
N VAL A 96 -4.34 -13.95 4.30
CA VAL A 96 -5.47 -13.08 3.98
C VAL A 96 -5.18 -11.64 4.38
N ILE A 97 -5.82 -10.70 3.70
CA ILE A 97 -5.64 -9.26 3.93
C ILE A 97 -6.92 -8.69 4.54
N VAL A 98 -6.77 -7.98 5.63
CA VAL A 98 -7.86 -7.21 6.26
C VAL A 98 -7.83 -5.77 5.73
N ASN A 99 -8.98 -5.25 5.33
CA ASN A 99 -9.06 -3.88 4.84
C ASN A 99 -8.84 -2.88 6.00
N PRO A 100 -7.91 -1.91 5.85
CA PRO A 100 -7.65 -0.87 6.85
C PRO A 100 -8.91 -0.10 7.29
N TYR A 101 -9.87 0.08 6.38
CA TYR A 101 -11.16 0.68 6.71
C TYR A 101 -11.94 -0.10 7.77
N HIS A 102 -11.98 -1.44 7.66
CA HIS A 102 -12.63 -2.28 8.67
C HIS A 102 -11.89 -2.25 10.00
N VAL A 103 -10.56 -2.24 9.98
CA VAL A 103 -9.73 -2.13 11.19
C VAL A 103 -10.03 -0.80 11.91
N LYS A 104 -10.04 0.31 11.17
CA LYS A 104 -10.34 1.63 11.73
C LYS A 104 -11.74 1.69 12.36
N ASN A 105 -12.78 1.29 11.62
CA ASN A 105 -14.16 1.35 12.11
C ASN A 105 -14.38 0.44 13.31
N SER A 106 -13.76 -0.74 13.34
CA SER A 106 -13.90 -1.65 14.49
C SER A 106 -13.19 -1.13 15.73
N LYS A 107 -12.07 -0.41 15.58
CA LYS A 107 -11.41 0.30 16.70
C LYS A 107 -12.32 1.36 17.32
N GLU A 108 -12.98 2.14 16.48
CA GLU A 108 -13.90 3.20 16.92
C GLU A 108 -15.13 2.61 17.67
N MET A 109 -15.52 1.37 17.36
CA MET A 109 -16.64 0.69 18.01
C MET A 109 -16.26 0.02 19.36
N GLU A 110 -15.02 -0.49 19.49
CA GLU A 110 -14.59 -1.24 20.66
C GLU A 110 -14.04 -0.36 21.79
N ASP A 111 -13.49 0.81 21.45
CA ASP A 111 -12.81 1.64 22.45
C ASP A 111 -12.88 3.12 22.07
N ASN A 112 -13.52 3.95 22.91
CA ASN A 112 -13.46 5.41 22.82
C ASN A 112 -12.07 5.98 23.16
N SER A 113 -11.06 5.13 23.42
CA SER A 113 -9.69 5.53 23.71
C SER A 113 -8.84 5.54 22.45
N GLN A 114 -8.21 6.68 22.15
CA GLN A 114 -7.25 6.86 21.05
C GLN A 114 -5.89 6.18 21.30
N ASP A 115 -5.76 5.35 22.32
CA ASP A 115 -4.49 4.71 22.67
C ASP A 115 -4.09 3.68 21.61
N LYS A 116 -3.05 4.03 20.87
CA LYS A 116 -2.37 3.14 19.92
C LYS A 116 -1.73 1.98 20.68
N ASN A 117 -2.33 0.81 20.61
CA ASN A 117 -1.79 -0.37 21.27
C ASN A 117 -1.69 -1.52 20.25
N ASP A 118 -0.45 -1.78 19.76
CA ASP A 118 -0.14 -2.84 18.79
C ASP A 118 -0.72 -4.21 19.21
N ARG A 119 -0.88 -4.44 20.52
CA ARG A 119 -1.48 -5.66 21.08
C ARG A 119 -2.96 -5.77 20.74
N LYS A 120 -3.70 -4.64 20.81
CA LYS A 120 -5.13 -4.61 20.46
C LYS A 120 -5.28 -4.78 18.95
N ASP A 121 -4.40 -4.18 18.16
CA ASP A 121 -4.47 -4.18 16.70
C ASP A 121 -4.34 -5.58 16.10
N ALA A 122 -3.37 -6.37 16.52
CA ALA A 122 -3.23 -7.76 16.09
C ALA A 122 -4.44 -8.63 16.49
N GLY A 123 -5.01 -8.38 17.68
CA GLY A 123 -6.22 -9.06 18.14
C GLY A 123 -7.43 -8.73 17.27
N LEU A 124 -7.61 -7.46 16.96
CA LEU A 124 -8.70 -6.99 16.10
C LEU A 124 -8.58 -7.55 14.67
N ILE A 125 -7.37 -7.61 14.12
CA ILE A 125 -7.13 -8.26 12.82
C ILE A 125 -7.55 -9.72 12.87
N ALA A 126 -7.17 -10.48 13.92
CA ALA A 126 -7.58 -11.87 14.09
C ALA A 126 -9.11 -12.02 14.20
N GLN A 127 -9.77 -11.11 14.93
CA GLN A 127 -11.21 -11.09 15.07
C GLN A 127 -11.92 -10.83 13.73
N LEU A 128 -11.46 -9.85 12.95
CA LEU A 128 -12.00 -9.55 11.62
C LEU A 128 -11.83 -10.73 10.65
N VAL A 129 -10.71 -11.46 10.74
CA VAL A 129 -10.52 -12.71 9.98
C VAL A 129 -11.56 -13.75 10.41
N LYS A 130 -11.75 -13.95 11.71
CA LYS A 130 -12.75 -14.87 12.27
C LYS A 130 -14.17 -14.56 11.77
N GLU A 131 -14.52 -13.28 11.64
CA GLU A 131 -15.80 -12.81 11.11
C GLU A 131 -15.93 -12.93 9.57
N GLY A 132 -14.88 -13.36 8.86
CA GLY A 132 -14.86 -13.45 7.41
C GLY A 132 -14.72 -12.09 6.70
N LYS A 133 -14.31 -11.04 7.43
CA LYS A 133 -14.08 -9.68 6.92
C LYS A 133 -12.67 -9.51 6.37
N PHE A 134 -12.30 -10.32 5.38
CA PHE A 134 -10.98 -10.33 4.76
C PHE A 134 -11.05 -10.50 3.24
N LEU A 135 -9.95 -10.24 2.57
CA LEU A 135 -9.73 -10.48 1.15
C LEU A 135 -8.59 -11.49 0.98
N HIS A 136 -8.57 -12.20 -0.13
CA HIS A 136 -7.42 -13.03 -0.49
C HIS A 136 -6.18 -12.16 -0.69
N CYS A 137 -5.06 -12.65 -0.18
CA CYS A 137 -3.76 -12.04 -0.44
C CYS A 137 -3.29 -12.43 -1.85
N ILE A 138 -3.42 -11.50 -2.79
CA ILE A 138 -2.88 -11.65 -4.14
C ILE A 138 -1.50 -11.01 -4.16
N LEU A 139 -0.47 -11.85 -4.26
CA LEU A 139 0.91 -11.40 -4.47
C LEU A 139 1.22 -11.55 -5.96
N PRO A 140 1.49 -10.45 -6.66
CA PRO A 140 1.87 -10.54 -8.07
C PRO A 140 3.26 -11.15 -8.20
N GLU A 141 3.41 -12.08 -9.15
CA GLU A 141 4.65 -12.82 -9.41
C GLU A 141 5.08 -12.63 -10.88
N GLY A 142 6.38 -12.81 -11.18
CA GLY A 142 6.93 -12.73 -12.52
C GLY A 142 6.59 -11.43 -13.24
N VAL A 143 6.20 -11.52 -14.50
CA VAL A 143 5.88 -10.37 -15.37
C VAL A 143 4.79 -9.45 -14.76
N TYR A 144 3.82 -10.00 -14.03
CA TYR A 144 2.77 -9.21 -13.39
C TYR A 144 3.30 -8.35 -12.24
N ALA A 145 4.33 -8.81 -11.51
CA ALA A 145 4.99 -8.01 -10.48
C ALA A 145 5.75 -6.84 -11.08
N GLU A 146 6.46 -7.07 -12.19
CA GLU A 146 7.17 -6.03 -12.95
C GLU A 146 6.21 -5.01 -13.53
N LEU A 147 5.15 -5.43 -14.21
CA LEU A 147 4.12 -4.56 -14.76
C LEU A 147 3.48 -3.69 -13.69
N ARG A 148 3.16 -4.26 -12.54
CA ARG A 148 2.60 -3.50 -11.41
C ARG A 148 3.58 -2.43 -10.92
N THR A 149 4.86 -2.75 -10.82
CA THR A 149 5.90 -1.82 -10.39
C THR A 149 6.06 -0.68 -11.40
N LEU A 150 6.14 -1.00 -12.68
CA LEU A 150 6.23 -0.03 -13.77
C LEU A 150 4.99 0.88 -13.82
N TYR A 151 3.80 0.31 -13.67
CA TYR A 151 2.56 1.07 -13.63
C TYR A 151 2.54 2.08 -12.46
N ILE A 152 2.89 1.65 -11.26
CA ILE A 152 2.96 2.53 -10.09
C ILE A 152 3.98 3.65 -10.30
N THR A 153 5.16 3.31 -10.80
CA THR A 153 6.22 4.29 -11.11
C THR A 153 5.74 5.31 -12.16
N ARG A 154 5.11 4.84 -13.23
CA ARG A 154 4.53 5.71 -14.25
C ARG A 154 3.48 6.68 -13.64
N GLN A 155 2.58 6.17 -12.81
CA GLN A 155 1.57 7.01 -12.13
C GLN A 155 2.21 8.08 -11.22
N GLN A 156 3.27 7.73 -10.52
CA GLN A 156 4.01 8.68 -9.69
C GLN A 156 4.67 9.78 -10.54
N GLN A 157 5.29 9.41 -11.67
CA GLN A 157 5.88 10.40 -12.58
C GLN A 157 4.82 11.31 -13.20
N HIS A 158 3.67 10.78 -13.59
CA HIS A 158 2.55 11.58 -14.07
C HIS A 158 2.05 12.60 -13.03
N LYS A 159 1.94 12.18 -11.77
CA LYS A 159 1.55 13.11 -10.69
C LYS A 159 2.58 14.24 -10.52
N LYS A 160 3.87 13.93 -10.58
CA LYS A 160 4.94 14.93 -10.49
C LYS A 160 4.91 15.90 -11.68
N LEU A 161 4.74 15.37 -12.89
CA LEU A 161 4.61 16.18 -14.11
C LEU A 161 3.43 17.14 -14.01
N ASN A 162 2.25 16.65 -13.64
CA ASN A 162 1.06 17.48 -13.50
C ASN A 162 1.23 18.57 -12.43
N ALA A 163 1.85 18.25 -11.30
CA ALA A 163 2.15 19.24 -10.27
C ALA A 163 3.10 20.34 -10.78
N ALA A 164 4.16 19.95 -11.51
CA ALA A 164 5.10 20.89 -12.11
C ALA A 164 4.42 21.78 -13.17
N LEU A 165 3.54 21.19 -14.00
CA LEU A 165 2.77 21.94 -15.00
C LEU A 165 1.80 22.94 -14.35
N CYS A 166 1.15 22.58 -13.24
CA CYS A 166 0.30 23.50 -12.51
C CYS A 166 1.09 24.67 -11.94
N GLN A 167 2.27 24.40 -11.37
CA GLN A 167 3.16 25.47 -10.87
C GLN A 167 3.66 26.36 -12.00
N LEU A 168 4.08 25.78 -13.12
CA LEU A 168 4.52 26.54 -14.29
C LEU A 168 3.40 27.42 -14.84
N LYS A 169 2.18 26.90 -14.96
CA LYS A 169 1.01 27.69 -15.39
C LYS A 169 0.75 28.87 -14.46
N ALA A 170 0.81 28.67 -13.16
CA ALA A 170 0.61 29.75 -12.18
C ALA A 170 1.65 30.87 -12.35
N ILE A 171 2.91 30.52 -12.64
CA ILE A 171 3.96 31.52 -12.93
C ILE A 171 3.68 32.25 -14.25
N ILE A 172 3.27 31.52 -15.30
CA ILE A 172 2.98 32.12 -16.60
C ILE A 172 1.76 33.06 -16.49
N ASP A 173 0.72 32.65 -15.76
CA ASP A 173 -0.46 33.47 -15.52
C ASP A 173 -0.12 34.81 -14.84
N GLU A 174 0.92 34.81 -13.98
CA GLU A 174 1.37 36.01 -13.29
C GLU A 174 2.26 36.92 -14.15
N TYR A 175 3.16 36.35 -14.96
CA TYR A 175 4.22 37.10 -15.63
C TYR A 175 4.13 37.13 -17.14
N PHE A 176 3.41 36.21 -17.79
CA PHE A 176 3.27 36.14 -19.25
C PHE A 176 1.97 35.40 -19.66
N PRO A 177 0.78 35.92 -19.30
CA PRO A 177 -0.50 35.23 -19.53
C PRO A 177 -0.79 34.96 -21.01
N GLU A 178 -0.35 35.82 -21.93
CA GLU A 178 -0.56 35.68 -23.38
C GLU A 178 0.05 34.36 -23.92
N LEU A 179 1.10 33.83 -23.27
CA LEU A 179 1.74 32.60 -23.70
C LEU A 179 0.77 31.40 -23.70
N ILE A 180 -0.16 31.34 -22.74
CA ILE A 180 -1.15 30.28 -22.63
C ILE A 180 -2.21 30.38 -23.72
N GLU A 181 -2.51 31.59 -24.17
CA GLU A 181 -3.46 31.86 -25.27
C GLU A 181 -2.87 31.37 -26.62
N VAL A 182 -1.57 31.58 -26.83
CA VAL A 182 -0.85 31.19 -28.06
C VAL A 182 -0.58 29.68 -28.11
N PHE A 183 -0.10 29.08 -27.01
CA PHE A 183 0.29 27.69 -26.98
C PHE A 183 -0.74 26.82 -26.25
N LYS A 184 -1.44 25.94 -26.99
CA LYS A 184 -2.38 24.96 -26.42
C LYS A 184 -1.73 23.98 -25.43
N SER A 185 -0.41 23.75 -25.56
CA SER A 185 0.35 22.85 -24.70
C SER A 185 1.72 23.42 -24.39
N LEU A 186 2.01 23.60 -23.12
CA LEU A 186 3.34 24.02 -22.66
C LEU A 186 4.42 22.94 -22.81
N LEU A 187 4.03 21.71 -23.14
CA LEU A 187 4.96 20.62 -23.44
C LEU A 187 5.36 20.56 -24.91
N GLY A 188 4.78 21.40 -25.77
CA GLY A 188 5.16 21.51 -27.17
C GLY A 188 6.58 22.08 -27.31
N LYS A 189 7.32 21.66 -28.36
CA LYS A 189 8.70 22.13 -28.61
C LYS A 189 8.80 23.64 -28.69
N ALA A 190 7.91 24.27 -29.44
CA ALA A 190 7.87 25.74 -29.60
C ALA A 190 7.62 26.45 -28.26
N ALA A 191 6.63 26.00 -27.46
CA ALA A 191 6.39 26.57 -26.13
C ALA A 191 7.58 26.41 -25.19
N GLN A 192 8.25 25.23 -25.22
CA GLN A 192 9.46 25.00 -24.43
C GLN A 192 10.62 25.87 -24.88
N TRP A 193 10.76 26.09 -26.19
CA TRP A 193 11.81 26.97 -26.71
C TRP A 193 11.59 28.42 -26.20
N VAL A 194 10.36 28.92 -26.29
CA VAL A 194 10.02 30.28 -25.79
C VAL A 194 10.30 30.35 -24.29
N LEU A 195 9.80 29.44 -23.49
CA LEU A 195 10.01 29.44 -22.04
C LEU A 195 11.48 29.39 -21.61
N ARG A 196 12.35 28.78 -22.42
CA ARG A 196 13.80 28.70 -22.15
C ARG A 196 14.58 29.91 -22.58
N ASN A 197 14.19 30.55 -23.72
CA ASN A 197 14.97 31.59 -24.36
C ASN A 197 14.35 32.97 -24.15
N CYS A 198 13.03 33.06 -24.04
CA CYS A 198 12.27 34.31 -23.97
C CYS A 198 11.17 34.23 -22.87
N PRO A 199 11.55 34.03 -21.59
CA PRO A 199 10.59 33.77 -20.51
C PRO A 199 9.65 34.96 -20.18
N PHE A 200 9.95 36.13 -20.67
CA PHE A 200 9.14 37.35 -20.46
C PHE A 200 8.71 37.99 -21.79
N PRO A 201 7.55 38.69 -21.83
CA PRO A 201 7.08 39.39 -23.05
C PRO A 201 8.11 40.32 -23.68
N LYS A 202 8.88 41.03 -22.86
CA LYS A 202 9.96 41.94 -23.33
C LYS A 202 11.07 41.20 -24.10
N ASP A 203 11.33 39.96 -23.76
CA ASP A 203 12.39 39.15 -24.38
C ASP A 203 11.99 38.82 -25.84
N ILE A 204 10.72 38.47 -26.07
CA ILE A 204 10.18 38.25 -27.42
C ILE A 204 10.22 39.52 -28.26
N LEU A 205 9.84 40.66 -27.68
CA LEU A 205 9.86 41.96 -28.38
C LEU A 205 11.28 42.40 -28.80
N SER A 206 12.30 41.88 -28.17
CA SER A 206 13.70 42.15 -28.48
C SER A 206 14.29 41.28 -29.58
N LEU A 207 13.62 40.18 -29.95
CA LEU A 207 14.08 39.23 -30.98
C LEU A 207 13.77 39.77 -32.40
N LYS A 208 14.63 39.38 -33.36
CA LYS A 208 14.30 39.52 -34.78
C LYS A 208 13.36 38.41 -35.22
N LEU A 209 12.53 38.69 -36.21
CA LEU A 209 11.52 37.75 -36.71
C LEU A 209 12.18 36.44 -37.18
N GLU A 210 13.33 36.52 -37.85
CA GLU A 210 14.11 35.34 -38.30
C GLU A 210 14.55 34.45 -37.17
N GLU A 211 15.02 35.02 -36.05
CA GLU A 211 15.44 34.25 -34.86
C GLU A 211 14.25 33.57 -34.17
N LEU A 212 13.08 34.20 -34.22
CA LEU A 212 11.85 33.61 -33.65
C LEU A 212 11.35 32.44 -34.54
N GLU A 213 11.35 32.63 -35.87
CA GLU A 213 10.96 31.56 -36.82
C GLU A 213 11.85 30.32 -36.71
N ASP A 214 13.18 30.51 -36.65
CA ASP A 214 14.13 29.43 -36.47
C ASP A 214 13.95 28.67 -35.14
N GLY A 215 13.59 29.38 -34.10
CA GLY A 215 13.37 28.81 -32.78
C GLY A 215 12.04 28.06 -32.60
N LEU A 216 11.04 28.39 -33.41
CA LEU A 216 9.71 27.77 -33.34
C LEU A 216 9.56 26.53 -34.27
N ASN A 217 10.44 26.34 -35.22
CA ASN A 217 10.50 25.19 -36.16
C ASN A 217 11.29 24.04 -35.55
#